data_d4126a86d91a0883d72509ea30aa147c
#
_entry.id   d4126a86d91a0883d72509ea30aa147c
#
_cell.length_a   1.000
_cell.length_b   1.000
_cell.length_c   1.000
_cell.angle_alpha   90.00
_cell.angle_beta   90.00
_cell.angle_gamma   90.00
#
_symmetry.space_group_name_H-M   'P 1'
#
loop_
_entity.id
_entity.type
_entity.pdbx_description
1 polymer ?
#
loop_
_entity_poly.entity_id
_entity_poly.type
_entity_poly.pdbx_seq_one_letter_code
_entity_poly.pdbx_strand_id
1 'polypeptide(L)'
;VRDSIIRREIIENADPEIAWKYANYKLDPDWQMLTGEKRPPKLDLSQVESGVYVETGINWAVRLDPNSKEYIDAVQVLYMAPKDQLSDDNGNPPYPHFQHKKIDVRNLVYEYNWMNQYALRGNTAQTWNRDNSDVDEWGIVRNEMTSVYPDTLRWNLDFTYAFNDPLFGRYFWHPAYGDYPVVGVSWEQAMAFC
;
A
#
# COMPACT_ATOMS: atom_id res chain seq x y z
N VAL A 1 5.42 4.25 4.37
CA VAL A 1 4.62 4.63 3.19
C VAL A 1 5.47 4.56 1.92
N ARG A 2 6.51 5.40 1.76
CA ARG A 2 7.35 5.44 0.55
C ARG A 2 7.86 4.05 0.14
N ASP A 3 8.47 3.34 1.05
CA ASP A 3 9.07 2.02 0.77
C ASP A 3 8.01 0.95 0.48
N SER A 4 6.82 1.09 1.05
CA SER A 4 5.67 0.24 0.76
C SER A 4 5.24 0.40 -0.71
N ILE A 5 5.07 1.64 -1.17
CA ILE A 5 4.67 1.94 -2.54
C ILE A 5 5.71 1.43 -3.54
N ILE A 6 6.99 1.71 -3.29
CA ILE A 6 8.09 1.26 -4.16
C ILE A 6 8.12 -0.28 -4.26
N ARG A 7 7.96 -0.99 -3.14
CA ARG A 7 7.93 -2.46 -3.13
C ARG A 7 6.73 -3.00 -3.89
N ARG A 8 5.55 -2.42 -3.69
CA ARG A 8 4.34 -2.82 -4.40
C ARG A 8 4.49 -2.60 -5.90
N GLU A 9 5.04 -1.48 -6.32
CA GLU A 9 5.32 -1.19 -7.72
C GLU A 9 6.32 -2.18 -8.34
N ILE A 10 7.37 -2.58 -7.59
CA ILE A 10 8.30 -3.61 -8.05
C ILE A 10 7.60 -4.97 -8.18
N ILE A 11 6.73 -5.34 -7.23
CA ILE A 11 6.00 -6.61 -7.27
C ILE A 11 5.09 -6.67 -8.50
N GLU A 12 4.44 -5.57 -8.85
CA GLU A 12 3.45 -5.53 -9.93
C GLU A 12 4.06 -5.38 -11.33
N ASN A 13 5.19 -4.67 -11.45
CA ASN A 13 5.69 -4.21 -12.76
C ASN A 13 7.12 -4.64 -13.09
N ALA A 14 7.88 -5.20 -12.15
CA ALA A 14 9.22 -5.71 -12.44
C ALA A 14 9.17 -7.12 -13.05
N ASP A 15 10.31 -7.55 -13.59
CA ASP A 15 10.45 -8.93 -14.10
C ASP A 15 10.12 -9.94 -12.99
N PRO A 16 9.37 -11.02 -13.29
CA PRO A 16 8.93 -12.02 -12.31
C PRO A 16 10.08 -12.61 -11.47
N GLU A 17 11.28 -12.77 -12.05
CA GLU A 17 12.48 -13.25 -11.35
C GLU A 17 12.95 -12.32 -10.21
N ILE A 18 12.58 -11.06 -10.29
CA ILE A 18 12.91 -10.04 -9.30
C ILE A 18 11.72 -9.79 -8.38
N ALA A 19 10.55 -9.58 -8.96
CA ALA A 19 9.31 -9.22 -8.28
C ALA A 19 8.96 -10.17 -7.13
N TRP A 20 9.01 -11.50 -7.39
CA TRP A 20 8.62 -12.51 -6.41
C TRP A 20 9.43 -12.47 -5.10
N LYS A 21 10.66 -11.93 -5.11
CA LYS A 21 11.49 -11.80 -3.91
C LYS A 21 10.99 -10.73 -2.93
N TYR A 22 10.27 -9.74 -3.47
CA TYR A 22 9.73 -8.62 -2.70
C TYR A 22 8.36 -8.90 -2.09
N ALA A 23 7.74 -10.02 -2.43
CA ALA A 23 6.49 -10.46 -1.84
C ALA A 23 6.68 -11.65 -0.88
N ASN A 24 5.76 -11.78 0.06
CA ASN A 24 5.60 -12.96 0.90
C ASN A 24 4.57 -13.87 0.26
N TYR A 25 4.82 -15.16 0.32
CA TYR A 25 3.94 -16.17 -0.23
C TYR A 25 3.58 -17.20 0.83
N LYS A 26 2.34 -17.67 0.78
CA LYS A 26 1.87 -18.82 1.54
C LYS A 26 1.41 -19.91 0.61
N LEU A 27 1.53 -21.14 1.06
CA LEU A 27 0.99 -22.30 0.35
C LEU A 27 -0.53 -22.15 0.24
N ASP A 28 -1.06 -22.33 -0.96
CA ASP A 28 -2.50 -22.37 -1.17
C ASP A 28 -3.10 -23.54 -0.38
N PRO A 29 -4.21 -23.39 0.35
CA PRO A 29 -4.87 -24.50 1.05
C PRO A 29 -5.21 -25.67 0.13
N ASP A 30 -5.51 -25.40 -1.13
CA ASP A 30 -5.87 -26.41 -2.13
C ASP A 30 -4.68 -26.93 -2.95
N TRP A 31 -3.43 -26.62 -2.55
CA TRP A 31 -2.21 -26.99 -3.27
C TRP A 31 -2.13 -28.49 -3.60
N GLN A 32 -2.60 -29.34 -2.70
CA GLN A 32 -2.59 -30.80 -2.89
C GLN A 32 -3.51 -31.21 -4.04
N MET A 33 -4.62 -30.52 -4.22
CA MET A 33 -5.55 -30.72 -5.33
C MET A 33 -4.94 -30.23 -6.64
N LEU A 34 -4.21 -29.11 -6.59
CA LEU A 34 -3.54 -28.51 -7.75
C LEU A 34 -2.34 -29.33 -8.24
N THR A 35 -1.53 -29.86 -7.32
CA THR A 35 -0.30 -30.59 -7.67
C THR A 35 -0.44 -32.11 -7.64
N GLY A 36 -1.39 -32.65 -6.88
CA GLY A 36 -1.48 -34.07 -6.61
C GLY A 36 -0.37 -34.63 -5.69
N GLU A 37 0.48 -33.77 -5.15
CA GLU A 37 1.62 -34.13 -4.32
C GLU A 37 1.21 -34.28 -2.84
N LYS A 38 1.92 -35.17 -2.12
CA LYS A 38 1.68 -35.38 -0.68
C LYS A 38 2.48 -34.44 0.22
N ARG A 39 3.50 -33.77 -0.33
CA ARG A 39 4.35 -32.82 0.39
C ARG A 39 4.38 -31.51 -0.38
N PRO A 40 4.31 -30.38 0.32
CA PRO A 40 4.36 -29.09 -0.34
C PRO A 40 5.69 -28.95 -1.09
N PRO A 41 5.66 -28.47 -2.34
CA PRO A 41 6.86 -28.17 -3.09
C PRO A 41 7.64 -27.04 -2.43
N LYS A 42 8.92 -26.94 -2.75
CA LYS A 42 9.74 -25.83 -2.28
C LYS A 42 9.26 -24.54 -2.98
N LEU A 43 9.16 -23.45 -2.20
CA LEU A 43 8.84 -22.15 -2.77
C LEU A 43 9.91 -21.74 -3.80
N ASP A 44 9.51 -21.57 -5.02
CA ASP A 44 10.27 -20.98 -6.12
C ASP A 44 9.35 -20.27 -7.10
N LEU A 45 9.92 -19.57 -8.08
CA LEU A 45 9.16 -18.80 -9.05
C LEU A 45 8.13 -19.66 -9.81
N SER A 46 8.49 -20.88 -10.20
CA SER A 46 7.61 -21.76 -10.96
C SER A 46 6.37 -22.18 -10.17
N GLN A 47 6.50 -22.31 -8.86
CA GLN A 47 5.40 -22.64 -7.95
C GLN A 47 4.49 -21.44 -7.68
N VAL A 48 5.04 -20.24 -7.72
CA VAL A 48 4.26 -18.99 -7.68
C VAL A 48 3.46 -18.83 -8.96
N GLU A 49 4.09 -19.00 -10.11
CA GLU A 49 3.42 -18.89 -11.41
C GLU A 49 2.34 -19.97 -11.62
N SER A 50 2.51 -21.15 -11.06
CA SER A 50 1.50 -22.21 -11.10
C SER A 50 0.35 -22.05 -10.11
N GLY A 51 0.39 -21.03 -9.24
CA GLY A 51 -0.65 -20.74 -8.25
C GLY A 51 -0.62 -21.65 -7.02
N VAL A 52 0.44 -22.44 -6.84
CA VAL A 52 0.63 -23.29 -5.65
C VAL A 52 0.94 -22.43 -4.42
N TYR A 53 1.59 -21.30 -4.65
CA TYR A 53 1.84 -20.29 -3.62
C TYR A 53 1.15 -18.99 -3.98
N VAL A 54 0.40 -18.46 -3.03
CA VAL A 54 -0.37 -17.21 -3.18
C VAL A 54 0.32 -16.08 -2.42
N GLU A 55 0.37 -14.91 -3.02
CA GLU A 55 0.91 -13.70 -2.41
C GLU A 55 0.08 -13.29 -1.18
N THR A 56 0.77 -12.92 -0.11
CA THR A 56 0.16 -12.50 1.16
C THR A 56 0.56 -11.10 1.61
N GLY A 57 1.40 -10.42 0.84
CA GLY A 57 1.82 -9.06 1.13
C GLY A 57 3.32 -8.84 0.92
N ILE A 58 3.77 -7.67 1.31
CA ILE A 58 5.14 -7.20 1.08
C ILE A 58 6.16 -7.92 1.96
N ASN A 59 7.25 -8.37 1.36
CA ASN A 59 8.42 -8.90 2.08
C ASN A 59 9.35 -7.76 2.51
N TRP A 60 9.28 -7.39 3.76
CA TRP A 60 10.10 -6.34 4.35
C TRP A 60 11.54 -6.75 4.65
N ALA A 61 11.87 -8.04 4.64
CA ALA A 61 13.22 -8.53 4.91
C ALA A 61 14.20 -8.23 3.76
N VAL A 62 13.70 -8.12 2.54
CA VAL A 62 14.51 -7.79 1.36
C VAL A 62 14.81 -6.29 1.36
N ARG A 63 16.09 -5.94 1.26
CA ARG A 63 16.48 -4.52 1.15
C ARG A 63 16.24 -3.99 -0.25
N LEU A 64 15.73 -2.76 -0.33
CA LEU A 64 15.67 -2.01 -1.58
C LEU A 64 17.08 -1.55 -1.96
N ASP A 65 17.50 -1.78 -3.20
CA ASP A 65 18.73 -1.25 -3.75
C ASP A 65 18.43 0.05 -4.52
N PRO A 66 18.87 1.21 -4.03
CA PRO A 66 18.62 2.49 -4.69
C PRO A 66 19.22 2.63 -6.09
N ASN A 67 20.19 1.76 -6.44
CA ASN A 67 20.88 1.79 -7.74
C ASN A 67 20.26 0.81 -8.73
N SER A 68 19.33 -0.04 -8.31
CA SER A 68 18.66 -0.96 -9.22
C SER A 68 17.74 -0.21 -10.17
N LYS A 69 17.59 -0.73 -11.39
CA LYS A 69 16.70 -0.15 -12.39
C LYS A 69 15.25 -0.17 -11.88
N GLU A 70 14.83 -1.28 -11.29
CA GLU A 70 13.48 -1.51 -10.76
C GLU A 70 13.14 -0.47 -9.68
N TYR A 71 14.09 -0.16 -8.80
CA TYR A 71 13.91 0.90 -7.80
C TYR A 71 13.74 2.28 -8.44
N ILE A 72 14.61 2.60 -9.42
CA ILE A 72 14.56 3.90 -10.11
C ILE A 72 13.23 4.07 -10.86
N ASP A 73 12.77 3.03 -11.53
CA ASP A 73 11.50 3.03 -12.27
C ASP A 73 10.31 3.16 -11.29
N ALA A 74 10.30 2.37 -10.20
CA ALA A 74 9.26 2.43 -9.18
C ALA A 74 9.19 3.79 -8.46
N VAL A 75 10.30 4.44 -8.23
CA VAL A 75 10.32 5.79 -7.63
C VAL A 75 9.63 6.83 -8.51
N GLN A 76 9.60 6.66 -9.84
CA GLN A 76 8.92 7.61 -10.72
C GLN A 76 7.41 7.66 -10.47
N VAL A 77 6.81 6.55 -10.06
CA VAL A 77 5.37 6.46 -9.77
C VAL A 77 4.94 7.35 -8.59
N LEU A 78 5.88 7.66 -7.69
CA LEU A 78 5.61 8.59 -6.57
C LEU A 78 5.38 10.02 -7.02
N TYR A 79 5.72 10.36 -8.25
CA TYR A 79 5.67 11.73 -8.73
C TYR A 79 4.63 11.89 -9.84
N MET A 80 3.96 13.03 -9.83
CA MET A 80 3.03 13.40 -10.90
C MET A 80 3.75 13.45 -12.24
N ALA A 81 3.13 12.91 -13.28
CA ALA A 81 3.62 13.06 -14.65
C ALA A 81 3.69 14.55 -15.03
N PRO A 82 4.68 14.97 -15.83
CA PRO A 82 4.82 16.38 -16.22
C PRO A 82 3.56 16.98 -16.83
N LYS A 83 2.79 16.20 -17.60
CA LYS A 83 1.51 16.62 -18.21
C LYS A 83 0.40 16.87 -17.20
N ASP A 84 0.47 16.23 -16.01
CA ASP A 84 -0.51 16.40 -14.93
C ASP A 84 -0.17 17.62 -14.06
N GLN A 85 0.97 18.24 -14.29
CA GLN A 85 1.42 19.46 -13.63
C GLN A 85 1.00 20.69 -14.44
N LEU A 86 -0.33 20.93 -14.56
CA LEU A 86 -0.88 22.15 -15.18
C LEU A 86 -0.19 22.52 -16.50
N SER A 87 -0.15 21.61 -17.45
CA SER A 87 0.18 21.94 -18.83
C SER A 87 -0.97 22.74 -19.47
N ASP A 88 -0.65 23.67 -20.35
CA ASP A 88 -1.64 24.29 -21.23
C ASP A 88 -2.22 23.23 -22.18
N ASP A 89 -3.28 23.58 -22.90
CA ASP A 89 -3.93 22.71 -23.90
C ASP A 89 -2.98 22.21 -25.00
N ASN A 90 -1.78 22.81 -25.13
CA ASN A 90 -0.73 22.43 -26.07
C ASN A 90 0.35 21.54 -25.41
N GLY A 91 0.22 21.18 -24.16
CA GLY A 91 1.18 20.34 -23.45
C GLY A 91 2.43 21.08 -22.95
N ASN A 92 2.47 22.40 -23.04
CA ASN A 92 3.61 23.17 -22.50
C ASN A 92 3.45 23.39 -21.00
N PRO A 93 4.52 23.25 -20.22
CA PRO A 93 4.46 23.58 -18.81
C PRO A 93 4.16 25.10 -18.65
N PRO A 94 3.13 25.49 -17.89
CA PRO A 94 2.66 26.87 -17.81
C PRO A 94 3.70 27.83 -17.23
N TYR A 95 4.66 27.31 -16.48
CA TYR A 95 5.71 28.11 -15.85
C TYR A 95 7.03 27.33 -15.85
N PRO A 96 8.03 27.74 -16.67
CA PRO A 96 9.33 27.05 -16.79
C PRO A 96 10.12 26.96 -15.48
N HIS A 97 9.81 27.80 -14.50
CA HIS A 97 10.47 27.84 -13.19
C HIS A 97 9.82 26.93 -12.13
N PHE A 98 8.66 26.33 -12.43
CA PHE A 98 8.00 25.35 -11.56
C PHE A 98 8.29 23.89 -11.99
N GLN A 99 9.52 23.59 -12.35
CA GLN A 99 9.94 22.22 -12.73
C GLN A 99 10.22 21.30 -11.52
N HIS A 100 9.66 21.61 -10.36
CA HIS A 100 9.81 20.73 -9.21
C HIS A 100 8.91 19.52 -9.35
N LYS A 101 9.49 18.33 -9.21
CA LYS A 101 8.73 17.08 -9.10
C LYS A 101 7.76 17.19 -7.92
N LYS A 102 6.47 17.08 -8.18
CA LYS A 102 5.43 17.02 -7.15
C LYS A 102 5.08 15.58 -6.87
N ILE A 103 4.93 15.25 -5.60
CA ILE A 103 4.47 13.92 -5.17
C ILE A 103 3.01 13.76 -5.60
N ASP A 104 2.69 12.64 -6.24
CA ASP A 104 1.31 12.28 -6.54
C ASP A 104 0.65 11.70 -5.29
N VAL A 105 -0.13 12.51 -4.64
CA VAL A 105 -0.82 12.14 -3.39
C VAL A 105 -1.84 11.02 -3.59
N ARG A 106 -2.33 10.79 -4.82
CA ARG A 106 -3.27 9.71 -5.15
C ARG A 106 -2.64 8.34 -4.99
N ASN A 107 -1.32 8.25 -5.23
CA ASN A 107 -0.53 7.02 -5.15
C ASN A 107 0.04 6.78 -3.75
N LEU A 108 -0.22 7.67 -2.79
CA LEU A 108 0.22 7.49 -1.41
C LEU A 108 -0.71 6.51 -0.68
N VAL A 109 -0.49 5.22 -0.91
CA VAL A 109 -1.19 4.14 -0.23
C VAL A 109 -0.25 3.48 0.77
N TYR A 110 -0.74 3.22 1.97
CA TYR A 110 -0.04 2.47 3.00
C TYR A 110 -0.63 1.07 3.11
N GLU A 111 0.22 0.08 2.89
CA GLU A 111 -0.11 -1.32 3.06
C GLU A 111 0.48 -1.80 4.39
N TYR A 112 -0.34 -2.46 5.20
CA TYR A 112 0.05 -2.97 6.50
C TYR A 112 -0.64 -4.29 6.83
N ASN A 113 0.03 -5.06 7.68
CA ASN A 113 -0.52 -6.30 8.20
C ASN A 113 -0.90 -6.11 9.67
N TRP A 114 -2.07 -6.59 10.04
CA TRP A 114 -2.51 -6.58 11.43
C TRP A 114 -3.09 -7.92 11.88
N MET A 115 -3.03 -8.16 13.17
CA MET A 115 -3.54 -9.40 13.75
C MET A 115 -5.00 -9.23 14.16
N ASN A 116 -5.89 -9.99 13.54
CA ASN A 116 -7.30 -10.00 13.88
C ASN A 116 -7.57 -10.81 15.15
N GLN A 117 -7.53 -10.15 16.29
CA GLN A 117 -7.79 -10.78 17.59
C GLN A 117 -9.21 -11.34 17.74
N TYR A 118 -10.17 -10.84 16.96
CA TYR A 118 -11.56 -11.34 16.98
C TYR A 118 -11.67 -12.72 16.34
N ALA A 119 -10.88 -13.00 15.29
CA ALA A 119 -10.79 -14.34 14.73
C ALA A 119 -10.28 -15.36 15.73
N LEU A 120 -9.46 -14.94 16.70
CA LEU A 120 -8.94 -15.77 17.77
C LEU A 120 -9.97 -16.03 18.87
N ARG A 121 -10.92 -15.11 19.11
CA ARG A 121 -11.93 -15.24 20.16
C ARG A 121 -13.07 -16.19 19.80
N GLY A 122 -13.34 -16.40 18.51
CA GLY A 122 -14.37 -17.32 18.01
C GLY A 122 -14.00 -18.78 18.17
N ASN A 123 -12.72 -19.10 18.23
CA ASN A 123 -12.21 -20.43 18.54
C ASN A 123 -11.82 -20.44 20.03
N THR A 124 -12.53 -21.24 20.81
CA THR A 124 -12.25 -21.41 22.24
C THR A 124 -10.75 -21.57 22.49
N ALA A 125 -10.24 -21.00 23.59
CA ALA A 125 -8.83 -20.92 23.97
C ALA A 125 -8.04 -22.25 24.01
N GLN A 126 -8.68 -23.37 23.70
CA GLN A 126 -8.09 -24.71 23.59
C GLN A 126 -7.46 -24.99 22.23
N THR A 127 -7.68 -24.18 21.20
CA THR A 127 -7.26 -24.46 19.84
C THR A 127 -6.01 -23.70 19.39
N TRP A 128 -5.38 -22.96 20.27
CA TRP A 128 -4.09 -22.32 19.99
C TRP A 128 -2.93 -23.31 20.08
N ASN A 129 -2.99 -24.34 19.28
CA ASN A 129 -1.84 -25.23 19.10
C ASN A 129 -1.36 -25.05 17.66
N ARG A 130 -0.07 -24.73 17.51
CA ARG A 130 0.61 -24.55 16.22
C ARG A 130 0.47 -25.77 15.29
N ASP A 131 0.14 -26.91 15.88
CA ASP A 131 -0.06 -28.18 15.19
C ASP A 131 -1.51 -28.42 14.77
N ASN A 132 -2.41 -27.48 15.04
CA ASN A 132 -3.82 -27.61 14.72
C ASN A 132 -4.09 -27.01 13.35
N SER A 133 -4.28 -27.86 12.35
CA SER A 133 -4.57 -27.51 10.94
C SER A 133 -5.90 -26.76 10.76
N ASP A 134 -6.72 -26.66 11.80
CA ASP A 134 -8.03 -26.02 11.75
C ASP A 134 -7.97 -24.50 12.01
N VAL A 135 -6.79 -23.96 12.32
CA VAL A 135 -6.61 -22.51 12.47
C VAL A 135 -6.27 -21.92 11.12
N ASP A 136 -7.26 -21.29 10.51
CA ASP A 136 -7.08 -20.53 9.30
C ASP A 136 -6.11 -19.35 9.55
N GLU A 137 -4.83 -19.56 9.21
CA GLU A 137 -3.81 -18.51 9.31
C GLU A 137 -4.19 -17.28 8.49
N TRP A 138 -4.99 -17.46 7.44
CA TRP A 138 -5.49 -16.39 6.57
C TRP A 138 -6.50 -15.47 7.29
N GLY A 139 -7.25 -16.01 8.25
CA GLY A 139 -8.18 -15.23 9.05
C GLY A 139 -7.52 -14.44 10.18
N ILE A 140 -6.31 -14.86 10.60
CA ILE A 140 -5.61 -14.25 11.74
C ILE A 140 -4.81 -13.02 11.32
N VAL A 141 -4.04 -13.12 10.25
CA VAL A 141 -3.25 -12.00 9.72
C VAL A 141 -4.00 -11.43 8.51
N ARG A 142 -4.45 -10.20 8.65
CA ARG A 142 -5.07 -9.46 7.55
C ARG A 142 -4.10 -8.45 6.98
N ASN A 143 -4.07 -8.40 5.66
CA ASN A 143 -3.41 -7.36 4.89
C ASN A 143 -4.45 -6.33 4.50
N GLU A 144 -4.18 -5.07 4.78
CA GLU A 144 -5.06 -3.96 4.42
C GLU A 144 -4.27 -2.82 3.81
N MET A 145 -4.94 -2.07 2.94
CA MET A 145 -4.38 -0.90 2.28
C MET A 145 -5.26 0.30 2.57
N THR A 146 -4.65 1.42 2.91
CA THR A 146 -5.35 2.67 3.13
C THR A 146 -4.63 3.84 2.46
N SER A 147 -5.41 4.79 1.92
CA SER A 147 -4.83 6.04 1.43
C SER A 147 -4.25 6.84 2.59
N VAL A 148 -3.06 7.39 2.40
CA VAL A 148 -2.40 8.22 3.43
C VAL A 148 -2.89 9.65 3.41
N TYR A 149 -3.27 10.14 2.22
CA TYR A 149 -3.68 11.53 2.08
C TYR A 149 -5.09 11.73 2.65
N PRO A 150 -5.28 12.74 3.53
CA PRO A 150 -6.56 13.00 4.15
C PRO A 150 -7.58 13.53 3.14
N ASP A 151 -8.87 13.41 3.46
CA ASP A 151 -9.95 14.03 2.69
C ASP A 151 -9.93 15.55 2.89
N THR A 152 -9.37 16.24 1.91
CA THR A 152 -9.25 17.70 1.94
C THR A 152 -10.58 18.44 1.76
N LEU A 153 -11.62 17.74 1.28
CA LEU A 153 -12.96 18.29 1.08
C LEU A 153 -13.85 18.13 2.32
N ARG A 154 -13.40 17.38 3.31
CA ARG A 154 -14.19 17.12 4.51
C ARG A 154 -14.61 18.41 5.24
N TRP A 155 -13.68 19.35 5.31
CA TRP A 155 -13.98 20.65 5.88
C TRP A 155 -15.13 21.37 5.20
N ASN A 156 -15.20 21.27 3.87
CA ASN A 156 -16.25 21.87 3.05
C ASN A 156 -17.62 21.22 3.31
N LEU A 157 -17.64 19.92 3.59
CA LEU A 157 -18.86 19.19 3.86
C LEU A 157 -19.43 19.47 5.25
N ASP A 158 -18.56 19.58 6.25
CA ASP A 158 -18.96 19.78 7.64
C ASP A 158 -19.26 21.26 7.97
N PHE A 159 -18.65 22.20 7.26
CA PHE A 159 -18.77 23.66 7.49
C PHE A 159 -19.19 24.40 6.23
N THR A 160 -20.35 24.05 5.68
CA THR A 160 -20.86 24.59 4.41
C THR A 160 -21.06 26.12 4.39
N TYR A 161 -21.14 26.75 5.55
CA TYR A 161 -21.31 28.22 5.68
C TYR A 161 -20.00 29.00 5.82
N ALA A 162 -18.86 28.33 5.85
CA ALA A 162 -17.55 28.93 6.11
C ALA A 162 -16.77 29.31 4.84
N PHE A 163 -17.43 29.59 3.73
CA PHE A 163 -16.79 29.86 2.42
C PHE A 163 -15.75 31.00 2.43
N ASN A 164 -15.89 31.97 3.32
CA ASN A 164 -14.95 33.08 3.46
C ASN A 164 -13.88 32.86 4.54
N ASP A 165 -13.90 31.72 5.22
CA ASP A 165 -12.89 31.41 6.22
C ASP A 165 -11.58 31.04 5.51
N PRO A 166 -10.44 31.67 5.86
CA PRO A 166 -9.12 31.29 5.34
C PRO A 166 -8.78 29.81 5.55
N LEU A 167 -9.27 29.19 6.61
CA LEU A 167 -9.09 27.76 6.89
C LEU A 167 -9.74 26.89 5.82
N PHE A 168 -10.89 27.31 5.28
CA PHE A 168 -11.67 26.53 4.34
C PHE A 168 -10.91 26.12 3.08
N GLY A 169 -10.21 27.07 2.43
CA GLY A 169 -9.55 26.83 1.15
C GLY A 169 -8.04 26.68 1.24
N ARG A 170 -7.42 26.94 2.40
CA ARG A 170 -5.96 27.08 2.50
C ARG A 170 -5.30 26.14 3.51
N TYR A 171 -6.07 25.43 4.32
CA TYR A 171 -5.56 24.61 5.42
C TYR A 171 -4.49 23.60 5.00
N PHE A 172 -4.71 22.91 3.89
CA PHE A 172 -3.83 21.82 3.46
C PHE A 172 -2.61 22.25 2.66
N TRP A 173 -2.53 23.49 2.21
CA TRP A 173 -1.45 23.89 1.32
C TRP A 173 -0.72 25.18 1.72
N HIS A 174 -1.30 25.98 2.60
CA HIS A 174 -0.68 27.24 3.00
C HIS A 174 0.34 27.00 4.12
N PRO A 175 1.59 27.52 4.00
CA PRO A 175 2.67 27.28 4.97
C PRO A 175 2.34 27.67 6.41
N ALA A 176 1.45 28.66 6.61
CA ALA A 176 1.04 29.09 7.95
C ALA A 176 0.34 28.00 8.77
N TYR A 177 -0.19 26.97 8.11
CA TYR A 177 -0.88 25.85 8.77
C TYR A 177 -0.03 24.58 8.80
N GLY A 178 1.26 24.64 8.41
CA GLY A 178 2.14 23.48 8.34
C GLY A 178 2.33 22.73 9.66
N ASP A 179 2.24 23.44 10.78
CA ASP A 179 2.38 22.88 12.13
C ASP A 179 1.03 22.59 12.81
N TYR A 180 -0.08 22.77 12.10
CA TYR A 180 -1.41 22.49 12.61
C TYR A 180 -1.75 21.01 12.49
N PRO A 181 -2.67 20.49 13.35
CA PRO A 181 -3.08 19.09 13.30
C PRO A 181 -3.70 18.72 11.94
N VAL A 182 -3.46 17.50 11.49
CA VAL A 182 -4.14 17.00 10.29
C VAL A 182 -5.64 16.85 10.57
N VAL A 183 -6.47 17.22 9.59
CA VAL A 183 -7.92 17.08 9.60
C VAL A 183 -8.37 16.26 8.39
N GLY A 184 -9.60 15.75 8.38
CA GLY A 184 -10.10 14.93 7.27
C GLY A 184 -9.55 13.50 7.27
N VAL A 185 -9.05 13.03 8.41
CA VAL A 185 -8.54 11.66 8.58
C VAL A 185 -9.72 10.72 8.84
N SER A 186 -9.77 9.61 8.08
CA SER A 186 -10.75 8.55 8.29
C SER A 186 -10.39 7.66 9.48
N TRP A 187 -11.37 6.87 9.93
CA TRP A 187 -11.13 5.89 10.99
C TRP A 187 -10.09 4.84 10.56
N GLU A 188 -10.16 4.37 9.32
CA GLU A 188 -9.21 3.40 8.75
C GLU A 188 -7.78 3.97 8.72
N GLN A 189 -7.62 5.23 8.34
CA GLN A 189 -6.33 5.91 8.36
C GLN A 189 -5.77 6.01 9.78
N ALA A 190 -6.61 6.36 10.74
CA ALA A 190 -6.21 6.44 12.13
C ALA A 190 -5.80 5.06 12.69
N MET A 191 -6.55 4.01 12.37
CA MET A 191 -6.23 2.63 12.76
C MET A 191 -4.92 2.13 12.16
N ALA A 192 -4.66 2.48 10.89
CA ALA A 192 -3.41 2.09 10.22
C ALA A 192 -2.17 2.75 10.84
N PHE A 193 -2.35 3.90 11.51
CA PHE A 193 -1.27 4.62 12.17
C PHE A 193 -0.97 4.08 13.58
N CYS A 194 -1.95 3.48 14.27
CA CYS A 194 -1.80 2.91 15.61
C CYS A 194 -1.12 1.53 15.61
#